data_b74ed743c9f575b36e6c9c5a98e93e19
#
_entry.id   b74ed743c9f575b36e6c9c5a98e93e19
#
_cell.length_a   1.000
_cell.length_b   1.000
_cell.length_c   1.000
_cell.angle_alpha   90.00
_cell.angle_beta   90.00
_cell.angle_gamma   90.00
#
_symmetry.space_group_name_H-M   'P 1'
#
loop_
_entity.id
_entity.type
_entity.pdbx_description
1 polymer ?
#
loop_
_entity_poly.entity_id
_entity_poly.type
_entity_poly.pdbx_seq_one_letter_code
_entity_poly.pdbx_strand_id
1 'polypeptide(L)'
;MTDTKKKLGLVIHTVWFWIAWLFFVPLLVQYLFDSENYIADFLGEIITIGLPAQLLISYRDKSKEKKEYLYRIEDVSLKRLPHKGLMVSMLSCMLLFLFVTYAINTAQLVYYLRTKEFYSFSTVEEFHLLGFTMALIINALLPALLEEILYRGLYRDTFRNHNKFIAIFIPSLVFASLHSNIIPMSNAFLLGMLLMILYQRSGSLKLVIILHAVYNILGIIFNQYVSLPFTTLSLFNSGSNESQIVYALVISISVSLLSLVMIFLSVGYCFKGNNPAMKINRNKSGFMDIIMIIFFFISAVLMILLKITNPGAA
;
A
#
# COMPACT_ATOMS: atom_id res chain seq x y z
N MET A 1 -9.55 -3.36 29.12
CA MET A 1 -10.87 -3.22 28.44
C MET A 1 -10.81 -2.35 27.18
N THR A 2 -10.19 -1.17 27.19
CA THR A 2 -10.01 -0.29 26.02
C THR A 2 -9.21 -0.93 24.87
N ASP A 3 -8.14 -1.65 25.18
CA ASP A 3 -7.30 -2.30 24.18
C ASP A 3 -8.03 -3.45 23.45
N THR A 4 -8.82 -4.24 24.19
CA THR A 4 -9.65 -5.29 23.61
C THR A 4 -10.72 -4.74 22.67
N LYS A 5 -11.34 -3.58 22.99
CA LYS A 5 -12.33 -2.92 22.11
C LYS A 5 -11.69 -2.42 20.81
N LYS A 6 -10.46 -1.85 20.89
CA LYS A 6 -9.72 -1.45 19.68
C LYS A 6 -9.46 -2.63 18.76
N LYS A 7 -8.99 -3.73 19.32
CA LYS A 7 -8.69 -4.97 18.59
C LYS A 7 -9.94 -5.53 17.93
N LEU A 8 -11.04 -5.60 18.68
CA LEU A 8 -12.33 -6.05 18.15
C LEU A 8 -12.82 -5.15 17.00
N GLY A 9 -12.69 -3.84 17.12
CA GLY A 9 -13.06 -2.90 16.07
C GLY A 9 -12.30 -3.15 14.76
N LEU A 10 -11.00 -3.46 14.82
CA LEU A 10 -10.21 -3.79 13.63
C LEU A 10 -10.57 -5.16 13.04
N VAL A 11 -10.89 -6.15 13.88
CA VAL A 11 -11.38 -7.46 13.42
C VAL A 11 -12.70 -7.29 12.67
N ILE A 12 -13.64 -6.51 13.24
CA ILE A 12 -14.92 -6.21 12.59
C ILE A 12 -14.69 -5.49 11.26
N HIS A 13 -13.77 -4.50 11.21
CA HIS A 13 -13.41 -3.84 9.96
C HIS A 13 -12.87 -4.81 8.92
N THR A 14 -11.97 -5.71 9.30
CA THR A 14 -11.39 -6.70 8.37
C THR A 14 -12.48 -7.64 7.83
N VAL A 15 -13.38 -8.11 8.69
CA VAL A 15 -14.52 -8.94 8.27
C VAL A 15 -15.47 -8.15 7.36
N TRP A 16 -15.78 -6.90 7.72
CA TRP A 16 -16.56 -6.01 6.86
C TRP A 16 -15.94 -5.83 5.48
N PHE A 17 -14.64 -5.56 5.44
CA PHE A 17 -13.92 -5.44 4.18
C PHE A 17 -14.06 -6.69 3.31
N TRP A 18 -13.92 -7.90 3.89
CA TRP A 18 -14.12 -9.16 3.18
C TRP A 18 -15.52 -9.27 2.59
N ILE A 19 -16.54 -8.98 3.39
CA ILE A 19 -17.94 -9.04 2.96
C ILE A 19 -18.19 -8.01 1.85
N ALA A 20 -17.73 -6.79 2.03
CA ALA A 20 -17.91 -5.73 1.05
C ALA A 20 -17.20 -6.08 -0.27
N TRP A 21 -15.98 -6.57 -0.21
CA TRP A 21 -15.18 -6.88 -1.39
C TRP A 21 -15.68 -8.11 -2.14
N LEU A 22 -16.10 -9.16 -1.45
CA LEU A 22 -16.55 -10.41 -2.09
C LEU A 22 -17.97 -10.32 -2.64
N PHE A 23 -18.84 -9.53 -2.02
CA PHE A 23 -20.25 -9.52 -2.35
C PHE A 23 -20.77 -8.16 -2.78
N PHE A 24 -20.44 -7.10 -2.07
CA PHE A 24 -21.06 -5.80 -2.27
C PHE A 24 -20.48 -5.02 -3.44
N VAL A 25 -19.17 -4.97 -3.56
CA VAL A 25 -18.49 -4.25 -4.65
C VAL A 25 -18.80 -4.87 -6.02
N PRO A 26 -18.70 -6.21 -6.22
CA PRO A 26 -19.08 -6.83 -7.49
C PRO A 26 -20.55 -6.61 -7.87
N LEU A 27 -21.46 -6.68 -6.90
CA LEU A 27 -22.88 -6.40 -7.14
C LEU A 27 -23.12 -4.94 -7.51
N LEU A 28 -22.41 -4.01 -6.87
CA LEU A 28 -22.53 -2.59 -7.14
C LEU A 28 -21.99 -2.26 -8.55
N VAL A 29 -20.87 -2.83 -8.93
CA VAL A 29 -20.28 -2.68 -10.27
C VAL A 29 -21.22 -3.28 -11.33
N GLN A 30 -21.73 -4.49 -11.11
CA GLN A 30 -22.59 -5.17 -12.07
C GLN A 30 -23.95 -4.48 -12.26
N TYR A 31 -24.55 -3.92 -11.20
CA TYR A 31 -25.90 -3.35 -11.24
C TYR A 31 -25.95 -1.87 -11.62
N LEU A 32 -24.93 -1.10 -11.28
CA LEU A 32 -24.96 0.36 -11.41
C LEU A 32 -24.11 0.89 -12.56
N PHE A 33 -23.11 0.11 -13.02
CA PHE A 33 -22.10 0.67 -13.91
C PHE A 33 -21.60 -0.38 -14.92
N ASP A 34 -21.44 0.03 -16.17
CA ASP A 34 -20.59 -0.66 -17.12
C ASP A 34 -19.13 -0.59 -16.66
N SER A 35 -18.32 -1.57 -17.06
CA SER A 35 -17.03 -1.99 -16.52
C SER A 35 -15.91 -0.95 -16.32
N GLU A 36 -16.10 0.31 -16.68
CA GLU A 36 -15.07 1.36 -16.63
C GLU A 36 -15.57 2.63 -15.90
N ASN A 37 -16.19 2.48 -14.73
CA ASN A 37 -16.80 3.64 -14.12
C ASN A 37 -16.03 4.07 -12.85
N TYR A 38 -15.31 5.20 -12.92
CA TYR A 38 -14.64 5.88 -11.80
C TYR A 38 -15.54 6.07 -10.57
N ILE A 39 -16.86 6.12 -10.77
CA ILE A 39 -17.83 6.23 -9.67
C ILE A 39 -17.88 4.93 -8.86
N ALA A 40 -17.77 3.76 -9.51
CA ALA A 40 -17.72 2.48 -8.83
C ALA A 40 -16.47 2.35 -7.96
N ASP A 41 -15.31 2.73 -8.47
CA ASP A 41 -14.05 2.75 -7.74
C ASP A 41 -14.12 3.71 -6.54
N PHE A 42 -14.62 4.92 -6.77
CA PHE A 42 -14.83 5.91 -5.70
C PHE A 42 -15.76 5.39 -4.60
N LEU A 43 -16.90 4.83 -4.96
CA LEU A 43 -17.85 4.26 -4.00
C LEU A 43 -17.27 3.03 -3.31
N GLY A 44 -16.56 2.18 -4.03
CA GLY A 44 -15.84 1.03 -3.49
C GLY A 44 -14.88 1.45 -2.38
N GLU A 45 -14.02 2.44 -2.64
CA GLU A 45 -13.06 2.98 -1.68
C GLU A 45 -13.74 3.59 -0.44
N ILE A 46 -14.80 4.38 -0.66
CA ILE A 46 -15.56 4.97 0.45
C ILE A 46 -16.25 3.90 1.31
N ILE A 47 -16.89 2.91 0.70
CA ILE A 47 -17.65 1.88 1.42
C ILE A 47 -16.70 0.91 2.16
N THR A 48 -15.60 0.53 1.53
CA THR A 48 -14.69 -0.49 2.08
C THR A 48 -13.73 0.09 3.13
N ILE A 49 -13.27 1.31 2.96
CA ILE A 49 -12.23 1.93 3.79
C ILE A 49 -12.75 3.20 4.49
N GLY A 50 -13.32 4.14 3.74
CA GLY A 50 -13.67 5.46 4.26
C GLY A 50 -14.72 5.43 5.36
N LEU A 51 -15.87 4.83 5.12
CA LEU A 51 -16.96 4.72 6.11
C LEU A 51 -16.55 3.92 7.36
N PRO A 52 -15.93 2.73 7.23
CA PRO A 52 -15.45 2.00 8.41
C PRO A 52 -14.40 2.77 9.21
N ALA A 53 -13.46 3.44 8.55
CA ALA A 53 -12.47 4.28 9.23
C ALA A 53 -13.15 5.41 10.00
N GLN A 54 -14.11 6.10 9.39
CA GLN A 54 -14.88 7.18 10.02
C GLN A 54 -15.68 6.67 11.24
N LEU A 55 -16.32 5.51 11.13
CA LEU A 55 -17.05 4.89 12.24
C LEU A 55 -16.12 4.53 13.39
N LEU A 56 -14.95 3.95 13.11
CA LEU A 56 -13.95 3.61 14.13
C LEU A 56 -13.39 4.86 14.82
N ILE A 57 -13.08 5.91 14.07
CA ILE A 57 -12.58 7.19 14.61
C ILE A 57 -13.64 7.85 15.49
N SER A 58 -14.90 7.81 15.08
CA SER A 58 -16.01 8.44 15.79
C SER A 58 -16.45 7.65 17.02
N TYR A 59 -16.01 6.40 17.16
CA TYR A 59 -16.40 5.57 18.27
C TYR A 59 -15.81 6.07 19.60
N ARG A 60 -16.69 6.42 20.54
CA ARG A 60 -16.34 6.91 21.87
C ARG A 60 -16.48 5.81 22.92
N ASP A 61 -15.50 5.69 23.77
CA ASP A 61 -15.60 4.77 24.90
C ASP A 61 -16.51 5.35 25.99
N LYS A 62 -17.76 4.86 26.01
CA LYS A 62 -18.79 5.28 26.98
C LYS A 62 -18.46 4.83 28.43
N SER A 63 -17.48 3.94 28.60
CA SER A 63 -17.09 3.44 29.94
C SER A 63 -16.18 4.41 30.71
N LYS A 64 -15.71 5.48 30.08
CA LYS A 64 -14.88 6.51 30.72
C LYS A 64 -15.73 7.73 31.08
N GLU A 65 -15.50 8.30 32.28
CA GLU A 65 -16.15 9.53 32.75
C GLU A 65 -16.00 10.70 31.79
N LYS A 66 -14.83 10.82 31.15
CA LYS A 66 -14.62 11.70 29.99
C LYS A 66 -14.79 10.86 28.73
N LYS A 67 -15.80 11.16 27.90
CA LYS A 67 -16.06 10.54 26.60
C LYS A 67 -14.83 10.70 25.68
N GLU A 68 -13.77 9.89 25.89
CA GLU A 68 -12.57 9.91 25.06
C GLU A 68 -12.77 9.02 23.84
N TYR A 69 -12.20 9.45 22.70
CA TYR A 69 -12.18 8.64 21.51
C TYR A 69 -11.37 7.35 21.75
N LEU A 70 -11.89 6.24 21.25
CA LEU A 70 -11.24 4.94 21.39
C LEU A 70 -9.88 4.92 20.70
N TYR A 71 -9.81 5.50 19.50
CA TYR A 71 -8.58 5.64 18.71
C TYR A 71 -8.07 7.06 18.81
N ARG A 72 -6.79 7.21 19.16
CA ARG A 72 -6.08 8.48 19.05
C ARG A 72 -5.30 8.46 17.74
N ILE A 73 -5.74 9.25 16.78
CA ILE A 73 -4.88 9.63 15.67
C ILE A 73 -3.90 10.65 16.26
N GLU A 74 -2.73 10.16 16.67
CA GLU A 74 -1.69 11.03 17.20
C GLU A 74 -1.28 11.99 16.09
N ASP A 75 -1.62 13.25 16.32
CA ASP A 75 -1.11 14.44 15.66
C ASP A 75 -0.91 14.34 14.13
N VAL A 76 -1.94 14.77 13.38
CA VAL A 76 -1.89 14.98 11.93
C VAL A 76 -0.91 16.12 11.58
N SER A 77 -0.31 16.77 12.61
CA SER A 77 0.64 17.86 12.39
C SER A 77 1.90 17.33 11.73
N LEU A 78 2.35 18.04 10.70
CA LEU A 78 3.72 17.98 10.24
C LEU A 78 4.60 18.47 11.41
N LYS A 79 4.99 17.60 12.31
CA LYS A 79 6.18 17.86 13.11
C LYS A 79 7.27 18.20 12.09
N ARG A 80 7.88 19.36 12.21
CA ARG A 80 8.89 19.85 11.27
C ARG A 80 9.96 18.78 11.11
N LEU A 81 9.82 17.94 10.08
CA LEU A 81 10.90 17.07 9.68
C LEU A 81 12.04 17.97 9.22
N PRO A 82 13.25 17.76 9.67
CA PRO A 82 14.39 18.45 9.09
C PRO A 82 14.37 18.18 7.58
N HIS A 83 14.66 19.19 6.76
CA HIS A 83 14.63 19.10 5.29
C HIS A 83 15.34 17.85 4.75
N LYS A 84 16.45 17.46 5.39
CA LYS A 84 17.19 16.23 5.06
C LYS A 84 16.34 14.96 5.24
N GLY A 85 15.55 14.86 6.31
CA GLY A 85 14.67 13.72 6.55
C GLY A 85 13.54 13.62 5.51
N LEU A 86 12.97 14.76 5.11
CA LEU A 86 11.97 14.82 4.05
C LEU A 86 12.57 14.35 2.71
N MET A 87 13.73 14.90 2.32
CA MET A 87 14.41 14.52 1.08
C MET A 87 14.75 13.03 1.04
N VAL A 88 15.28 12.47 2.13
CA VAL A 88 15.60 11.05 2.21
C VAL A 88 14.34 10.19 2.13
N SER A 89 13.22 10.62 2.73
CA SER A 89 11.94 9.91 2.65
C SER A 89 11.38 9.91 1.22
N MET A 90 11.44 11.05 0.52
CA MET A 90 11.05 11.15 -0.88
C MET A 90 11.95 10.29 -1.78
N LEU A 91 13.27 10.36 -1.58
CA LEU A 91 14.21 9.51 -2.30
C LEU A 91 13.94 8.03 -2.09
N SER A 92 13.66 7.58 -0.85
CA SER A 92 13.33 6.19 -0.55
C SER A 92 12.07 5.74 -1.30
N CYS A 93 11.07 6.60 -1.41
CA CYS A 93 9.83 6.32 -2.12
C CYS A 93 10.05 6.20 -3.65
N MET A 94 10.85 7.10 -4.23
CA MET A 94 11.24 7.03 -5.65
C MET A 94 12.06 5.78 -5.96
N LEU A 95 13.01 5.44 -5.10
CA LEU A 95 13.82 4.24 -5.24
C LEU A 95 12.97 2.96 -5.14
N LEU A 96 11.95 2.94 -4.27
CA LEU A 96 11.01 1.83 -4.19
C LEU A 96 10.22 1.71 -5.49
N PHE A 97 9.76 2.82 -6.07
CA PHE A 97 9.08 2.81 -7.34
C PHE A 97 9.95 2.21 -8.45
N LEU A 98 11.21 2.66 -8.56
CA LEU A 98 12.16 2.10 -9.53
C LEU A 98 12.42 0.61 -9.28
N PHE A 99 12.66 0.22 -8.02
CA PHE A 99 12.87 -1.17 -7.66
C PHE A 99 11.72 -2.06 -8.13
N VAL A 100 10.48 -1.70 -7.79
CA VAL A 100 9.30 -2.49 -8.13
C VAL A 100 9.10 -2.55 -9.65
N THR A 101 9.20 -1.40 -10.33
CA THR A 101 9.04 -1.35 -11.78
C THR A 101 10.03 -2.25 -12.52
N TYR A 102 11.31 -2.16 -12.19
CA TYR A 102 12.34 -2.96 -12.85
C TYR A 102 12.35 -4.43 -12.38
N ALA A 103 11.91 -4.73 -11.17
CA ALA A 103 11.73 -6.11 -10.71
C ALA A 103 10.59 -6.81 -11.48
N ILE A 104 9.45 -6.14 -11.68
CA ILE A 104 8.35 -6.62 -12.50
C ILE A 104 8.82 -6.79 -13.94
N ASN A 105 9.51 -5.80 -14.50
CA ASN A 105 10.07 -5.87 -15.85
C ASN A 105 11.03 -7.06 -16.02
N THR A 106 11.87 -7.33 -15.04
CA THR A 106 12.74 -8.52 -15.04
C THR A 106 11.92 -9.81 -15.16
N ALA A 107 10.84 -9.94 -14.40
CA ALA A 107 9.96 -11.11 -14.47
C ALA A 107 9.28 -11.24 -15.86
N GLN A 108 8.82 -10.13 -16.43
CA GLN A 108 8.22 -10.10 -17.78
C GLN A 108 9.22 -10.49 -18.86
N LEU A 109 10.45 -9.99 -18.81
CA LEU A 109 11.51 -10.34 -19.77
C LEU A 109 11.93 -11.80 -19.66
N VAL A 110 12.03 -12.35 -18.45
CA VAL A 110 12.28 -13.78 -18.24
C VAL A 110 11.15 -14.63 -18.80
N TYR A 111 9.89 -14.22 -18.58
CA TYR A 111 8.73 -14.88 -19.15
C TYR A 111 8.79 -14.90 -20.68
N TYR A 112 9.04 -13.73 -21.29
CA TYR A 112 9.17 -13.62 -22.75
C TYR A 112 10.29 -14.50 -23.31
N LEU A 113 11.46 -14.55 -22.68
CA LEU A 113 12.57 -15.40 -23.15
C LEU A 113 12.23 -16.90 -23.15
N ARG A 114 11.32 -17.32 -22.25
CA ARG A 114 10.84 -18.70 -22.14
C ARG A 114 9.70 -19.05 -23.11
N THR A 115 8.74 -18.14 -23.24
CA THR A 115 7.47 -18.41 -23.96
C THR A 115 7.41 -17.77 -25.34
N LYS A 116 8.24 -16.74 -25.58
CA LYS A 116 8.18 -15.83 -26.72
C LYS A 116 6.87 -14.99 -26.76
N GLU A 117 6.14 -14.96 -25.66
CA GLU A 117 4.90 -14.17 -25.50
C GLU A 117 5.14 -13.03 -24.54
N PHE A 118 4.68 -11.81 -24.89
CA PHE A 118 4.66 -10.68 -23.97
C PHE A 118 3.41 -10.75 -23.09
N TYR A 119 3.64 -10.79 -21.79
CA TYR A 119 2.57 -10.64 -20.81
C TYR A 119 2.47 -9.19 -20.38
N SER A 120 1.39 -8.52 -20.78
CA SER A 120 1.10 -7.15 -20.33
C SER A 120 0.26 -7.21 -19.06
N PHE A 121 0.76 -6.60 -17.99
CA PHE A 121 0.00 -6.44 -16.73
C PHE A 121 -0.81 -5.13 -16.71
N SER A 122 -0.68 -4.30 -17.73
CA SER A 122 -1.38 -3.03 -17.83
C SER A 122 -2.09 -2.91 -19.17
N THR A 123 -3.36 -2.59 -19.13
CA THR A 123 -4.08 -2.03 -20.27
C THR A 123 -3.69 -0.54 -20.33
N VAL A 124 -3.09 -0.13 -21.43
CA VAL A 124 -2.82 1.30 -21.69
C VAL A 124 -4.17 1.91 -22.11
N GLU A 125 -4.84 2.53 -21.16
CA GLU A 125 -6.02 3.34 -21.47
C GLU A 125 -5.58 4.74 -21.89
N GLU A 126 -6.08 5.21 -23.04
CA GLU A 126 -5.91 6.61 -23.44
C GLU A 126 -6.84 7.49 -22.59
N PHE A 127 -6.28 8.17 -21.60
CA PHE A 127 -7.06 9.13 -20.81
C PHE A 127 -7.19 10.47 -21.53
N HIS A 128 -8.42 10.90 -21.72
CA HIS A 128 -8.73 12.32 -21.91
C HIS A 128 -8.43 13.11 -20.61
N LEU A 129 -8.23 14.42 -20.71
CA LEU A 129 -7.89 15.29 -19.57
C LEU A 129 -8.81 15.07 -18.35
N LEU A 130 -10.10 14.88 -18.56
CA LEU A 130 -11.07 14.59 -17.49
C LEU A 130 -10.78 13.23 -16.85
N GLY A 131 -10.55 12.19 -17.65
CA GLY A 131 -10.20 10.86 -17.14
C GLY A 131 -8.89 10.86 -16.36
N PHE A 132 -7.86 11.59 -16.83
CA PHE A 132 -6.62 11.76 -16.06
C PHE A 132 -6.85 12.43 -14.69
N THR A 133 -7.65 13.52 -14.67
CA THR A 133 -7.96 14.22 -13.43
C THR A 133 -8.72 13.32 -12.45
N MET A 134 -9.69 12.56 -12.95
CA MET A 134 -10.43 11.58 -12.14
C MET A 134 -9.52 10.47 -11.63
N ALA A 135 -8.64 9.92 -12.46
CA ALA A 135 -7.66 8.93 -12.04
C ALA A 135 -6.73 9.45 -10.94
N LEU A 136 -6.26 10.70 -11.03
CA LEU A 136 -5.44 11.32 -9.96
C LEU A 136 -6.21 11.42 -8.64
N ILE A 137 -7.48 11.81 -8.69
CA ILE A 137 -8.29 11.96 -7.47
C ILE A 137 -8.62 10.60 -6.89
N ILE A 138 -9.13 9.67 -7.69
CA ILE A 138 -9.72 8.40 -7.25
C ILE A 138 -8.65 7.33 -7.00
N ASN A 139 -7.63 7.25 -7.85
CA ASN A 139 -6.62 6.18 -7.76
C ASN A 139 -5.32 6.64 -7.07
N ALA A 140 -5.15 7.94 -6.78
CA ALA A 140 -3.96 8.41 -6.10
C ALA A 140 -4.24 9.16 -4.79
N LEU A 141 -5.04 10.23 -4.82
CA LEU A 141 -5.21 11.10 -3.65
C LEU A 141 -6.15 10.50 -2.61
N LEU A 142 -7.29 9.98 -3.04
CA LEU A 142 -8.30 9.42 -2.15
C LEU A 142 -7.80 8.17 -1.42
N PRO A 143 -7.24 7.13 -2.10
CA PRO A 143 -6.66 5.98 -1.42
C PRO A 143 -5.54 6.39 -0.45
N ALA A 144 -4.61 7.25 -0.88
CA ALA A 144 -3.53 7.72 -0.03
C ALA A 144 -4.04 8.38 1.26
N LEU A 145 -5.15 9.11 1.21
CA LEU A 145 -5.74 9.72 2.39
C LEU A 145 -6.42 8.69 3.29
N LEU A 146 -7.34 7.89 2.73
CA LEU A 146 -8.18 6.98 3.51
C LEU A 146 -7.40 5.81 4.08
N GLU A 147 -6.53 5.21 3.27
CA GLU A 147 -5.72 4.07 3.67
C GLU A 147 -4.67 4.45 4.71
N GLU A 148 -4.02 5.62 4.58
CA GLU A 148 -3.05 6.03 5.59
C GLU A 148 -3.71 6.33 6.94
N ILE A 149 -4.89 6.96 6.96
CA ILE A 149 -5.66 7.15 8.18
C ILE A 149 -6.00 5.81 8.83
N LEU A 150 -6.42 4.83 8.04
CA LEU A 150 -6.76 3.51 8.54
C LEU A 150 -5.52 2.76 9.04
N TYR A 151 -4.50 2.59 8.19
CA TYR A 151 -3.37 1.70 8.49
C TYR A 151 -2.34 2.33 9.42
N ARG A 152 -1.96 3.61 9.24
CA ARG A 152 -0.98 4.32 10.08
C ARG A 152 -1.64 5.01 11.26
N GLY A 153 -2.92 5.36 11.15
CA GLY A 153 -3.72 5.84 12.26
C GLY A 153 -4.19 4.71 13.18
N LEU A 154 -5.14 3.90 12.71
CA LEU A 154 -5.89 2.96 13.55
C LEU A 154 -5.15 1.63 13.78
N TYR A 155 -4.71 0.95 12.70
CA TYR A 155 -4.00 -0.33 12.82
C TYR A 155 -2.70 -0.16 13.59
N ARG A 156 -1.89 0.84 13.25
CA ARG A 156 -0.65 1.13 13.97
C ARG A 156 -0.87 1.41 15.45
N ASP A 157 -1.89 2.19 15.82
CA ASP A 157 -2.18 2.47 17.24
C ASP A 157 -2.46 1.19 18.03
N THR A 158 -3.06 0.21 17.39
CA THR A 158 -3.34 -1.10 17.99
C THR A 158 -2.09 -1.94 18.16
N PHE A 159 -1.17 -1.91 17.19
CA PHE A 159 0.05 -2.72 17.21
C PHE A 159 1.28 -2.00 17.79
N ARG A 160 1.17 -0.75 18.23
CA ARG A 160 2.31 0.09 18.67
C ARG A 160 3.11 -0.49 19.84
N ASN A 161 2.48 -1.29 20.69
CA ASN A 161 3.11 -1.89 21.89
C ASN A 161 3.75 -3.24 21.60
N HIS A 162 3.65 -3.75 20.39
CA HIS A 162 4.23 -5.02 19.95
C HIS A 162 5.67 -4.84 19.49
N ASN A 163 6.33 -5.98 19.18
CA ASN A 163 7.63 -5.97 18.53
C ASN A 163 7.58 -5.10 17.26
N LYS A 164 8.67 -4.36 16.98
CA LYS A 164 8.78 -3.48 15.80
C LYS A 164 8.45 -4.19 14.50
N PHE A 165 8.89 -5.45 14.38
CA PHE A 165 8.61 -6.25 13.20
C PHE A 165 7.09 -6.47 13.05
N ILE A 166 6.40 -6.90 14.09
CA ILE A 166 4.95 -7.12 14.07
C ILE A 166 4.20 -5.81 13.78
N ALA A 167 4.63 -4.72 14.41
CA ALA A 167 4.01 -3.40 14.24
C ALA A 167 4.17 -2.82 12.81
N ILE A 168 5.14 -3.30 12.04
CA ILE A 168 5.35 -2.94 10.64
C ILE A 168 4.69 -3.98 9.73
N PHE A 169 4.98 -5.27 9.97
CA PHE A 169 4.63 -6.36 9.06
C PHE A 169 3.12 -6.59 8.96
N ILE A 170 2.42 -6.69 10.11
CA ILE A 170 0.99 -7.04 10.11
C ILE A 170 0.11 -5.97 9.44
N PRO A 171 0.20 -4.67 9.80
CA PRO A 171 -0.57 -3.65 9.09
C PRO A 171 -0.24 -3.56 7.59
N SER A 172 1.03 -3.80 7.21
CA SER A 172 1.43 -3.78 5.80
C SER A 172 0.91 -5.00 5.04
N LEU A 173 0.85 -6.16 5.68
CA LEU A 173 0.30 -7.37 5.08
C LEU A 173 -1.22 -7.24 4.89
N VAL A 174 -1.94 -6.73 5.89
CA VAL A 174 -3.38 -6.47 5.77
C VAL A 174 -3.64 -5.45 4.66
N PHE A 175 -2.89 -4.36 4.63
CA PHE A 175 -2.96 -3.36 3.55
C PHE A 175 -2.76 -3.99 2.16
N ALA A 176 -1.72 -4.79 2.01
CA ALA A 176 -1.44 -5.47 0.74
C ALA A 176 -2.57 -6.43 0.31
N SER A 177 -3.19 -7.13 1.26
CA SER A 177 -4.24 -8.10 0.96
C SER A 177 -5.49 -7.49 0.33
N LEU A 178 -5.65 -6.17 0.37
CA LEU A 178 -6.76 -5.44 -0.27
C LEU A 178 -6.62 -5.34 -1.79
N HIS A 179 -5.40 -5.46 -2.30
CA HIS A 179 -5.15 -5.30 -3.74
C HIS A 179 -5.54 -6.54 -4.54
N SER A 180 -6.08 -6.34 -5.74
CA SER A 180 -6.74 -7.38 -6.53
C SER A 180 -5.80 -8.52 -6.98
N ASN A 181 -4.59 -8.20 -7.42
CA ASN A 181 -3.64 -9.12 -8.03
C ASN A 181 -2.35 -9.27 -7.23
N ILE A 182 -1.63 -10.37 -7.45
CA ILE A 182 -0.38 -10.69 -6.74
C ILE A 182 0.70 -9.61 -6.95
N ILE A 183 0.75 -8.97 -8.12
CA ILE A 183 1.74 -7.95 -8.44
C ILE A 183 1.43 -6.63 -7.72
N PRO A 184 0.24 -6.00 -7.89
CA PRO A 184 -0.15 -4.85 -7.08
C PRO A 184 -0.08 -5.13 -5.57
N MET A 185 -0.45 -6.33 -5.12
CA MET A 185 -0.36 -6.73 -3.73
C MET A 185 1.08 -6.74 -3.22
N SER A 186 2.02 -7.31 -3.99
CA SER A 186 3.45 -7.32 -3.62
C SER A 186 4.01 -5.90 -3.55
N ASN A 187 3.63 -5.05 -4.50
CA ASN A 187 3.98 -3.64 -4.52
C ASN A 187 3.42 -2.90 -3.29
N ALA A 188 2.14 -3.07 -3.02
CA ALA A 188 1.47 -2.48 -1.86
C ALA A 188 2.09 -2.94 -0.53
N PHE A 189 2.49 -4.21 -0.42
CA PHE A 189 3.19 -4.71 0.75
C PHE A 189 4.50 -3.99 1.00
N LEU A 190 5.34 -3.83 -0.02
CA LEU A 190 6.62 -3.13 0.08
C LEU A 190 6.43 -1.64 0.38
N LEU A 191 5.49 -0.99 -0.29
CA LEU A 191 5.10 0.39 0.00
C LEU A 191 4.57 0.52 1.43
N GLY A 192 3.70 -0.40 1.83
CA GLY A 192 3.14 -0.48 3.17
C GLY A 192 4.21 -0.53 4.26
N MET A 193 5.22 -1.38 4.08
CA MET A 193 6.35 -1.49 5.00
C MET A 193 7.18 -0.20 5.04
N LEU A 194 7.52 0.36 3.87
CA LEU A 194 8.30 1.59 3.79
C LEU A 194 7.57 2.76 4.48
N LEU A 195 6.31 2.99 4.16
CA LEU A 195 5.53 4.07 4.76
C LEU A 195 5.33 3.88 6.26
N MET A 196 5.15 2.63 6.75
CA MET A 196 5.09 2.35 8.18
C MET A 196 6.41 2.68 8.88
N ILE A 197 7.55 2.34 8.29
CA ILE A 197 8.88 2.67 8.80
C ILE A 197 9.05 4.20 8.86
N LEU A 198 8.71 4.90 7.78
CA LEU A 198 8.81 6.36 7.70
C LEU A 198 7.87 7.05 8.70
N TYR A 199 6.65 6.55 8.86
CA TYR A 199 5.72 7.04 9.87
C TYR A 199 6.24 6.84 11.29
N GLN A 200 6.75 5.65 11.60
CA GLN A 200 7.36 5.40 12.92
C GLN A 200 8.52 6.33 13.22
N ARG A 201 9.23 6.81 12.22
CA ARG A 201 10.37 7.71 12.34
C ARG A 201 9.99 9.17 12.42
N SER A 202 9.08 9.58 11.55
CA SER A 202 8.67 10.98 11.44
C SER A 202 7.61 11.37 12.47
N GLY A 203 6.77 10.42 12.89
CA GLY A 203 5.57 10.69 13.64
C GLY A 203 4.54 11.51 12.87
N SER A 204 4.67 11.63 11.54
CA SER A 204 3.84 12.51 10.72
C SER A 204 2.97 11.70 9.76
N LEU A 205 1.66 11.63 10.05
CA LEU A 205 0.67 11.00 9.15
C LEU A 205 0.59 11.75 7.82
N LYS A 206 0.67 13.08 7.86
CA LYS A 206 0.62 13.92 6.66
C LYS A 206 1.78 13.64 5.70
N LEU A 207 2.98 13.35 6.22
CA LEU A 207 4.11 12.98 5.38
C LEU A 207 3.82 11.70 4.59
N VAL A 208 3.36 10.65 5.26
CA VAL A 208 3.13 9.35 4.59
C VAL A 208 1.95 9.41 3.64
N ILE A 209 0.92 10.23 3.92
CA ILE A 209 -0.16 10.53 2.96
C ILE A 209 0.42 11.15 1.68
N ILE A 210 1.28 12.18 1.80
CA ILE A 210 1.91 12.83 0.65
C ILE A 210 2.78 11.84 -0.13
N LEU A 211 3.60 11.06 0.56
CA LEU A 211 4.49 10.08 -0.09
C LEU A 211 3.71 9.00 -0.82
N HIS A 212 2.62 8.50 -0.22
CA HIS A 212 1.74 7.53 -0.84
C HIS A 212 1.07 8.12 -2.09
N ALA A 213 0.48 9.32 -1.99
CA ALA A 213 -0.10 10.00 -3.13
C ALA A 213 0.91 10.20 -4.27
N VAL A 214 2.13 10.65 -3.97
CA VAL A 214 3.21 10.79 -4.96
C VAL A 214 3.55 9.44 -5.60
N TYR A 215 3.62 8.37 -4.82
CA TYR A 215 3.88 7.03 -5.34
C TYR A 215 2.82 6.58 -6.35
N ASN A 216 1.54 6.76 -6.00
CA ASN A 216 0.42 6.41 -6.89
C ASN A 216 0.39 7.29 -8.14
N ILE A 217 0.66 8.60 -8.00
CA ILE A 217 0.78 9.52 -9.15
C ILE A 217 1.91 9.08 -10.10
N LEU A 218 3.06 8.69 -9.57
CA LEU A 218 4.15 8.13 -10.39
C LEU A 218 3.69 6.88 -11.12
N GLY A 219 2.96 5.99 -10.47
CA GLY A 219 2.37 4.80 -11.09
C GLY A 219 1.46 5.16 -12.28
N ILE A 220 0.55 6.12 -12.10
CA ILE A 220 -0.33 6.59 -13.17
C ILE A 220 0.48 7.18 -14.33
N ILE A 221 1.42 8.08 -14.05
CA ILE A 221 2.21 8.75 -15.10
C ILE A 221 3.07 7.75 -15.88
N PHE A 222 3.80 6.88 -15.19
CA PHE A 222 4.74 5.96 -15.84
C PHE A 222 4.06 4.74 -16.48
N ASN A 223 2.87 4.36 -16.05
CA ASN A 223 2.11 3.32 -16.73
C ASN A 223 1.44 3.81 -18.01
N GLN A 224 1.13 5.10 -18.13
CA GLN A 224 0.31 5.63 -19.21
C GLN A 224 1.04 6.56 -20.17
N TYR A 225 1.90 7.42 -19.66
CA TYR A 225 2.48 8.51 -20.47
C TYR A 225 3.98 8.39 -20.70
N VAL A 226 4.70 7.69 -19.82
CA VAL A 226 6.16 7.66 -19.85
C VAL A 226 6.64 6.23 -19.74
N SER A 227 7.03 5.62 -20.83
CA SER A 227 7.74 4.35 -20.78
C SER A 227 9.16 4.56 -20.26
N LEU A 228 9.50 3.88 -19.14
CA LEU A 228 10.87 3.86 -18.68
C LEU A 228 11.77 3.11 -19.70
N PRO A 229 13.02 3.54 -19.90
CA PRO A 229 13.93 2.90 -20.83
C PRO A 229 14.19 1.44 -20.41
N PHE A 230 14.38 0.57 -21.41
CA PHE A 230 14.64 -0.87 -21.25
C PHE A 230 13.52 -1.64 -20.52
N THR A 231 12.31 -1.10 -20.50
CA THR A 231 11.13 -1.85 -20.05
C THR A 231 10.52 -2.64 -21.20
N THR A 232 9.72 -3.67 -20.88
CA THR A 232 8.99 -4.46 -21.89
C THR A 232 8.13 -3.59 -22.79
N LEU A 233 7.50 -2.56 -22.24
CA LEU A 233 6.69 -1.60 -23.00
C LEU A 233 7.53 -0.84 -24.04
N SER A 234 8.72 -0.33 -23.64
CA SER A 234 9.60 0.38 -24.55
C SER A 234 10.19 -0.53 -25.63
N LEU A 235 10.49 -1.78 -25.30
CA LEU A 235 11.04 -2.76 -26.22
C LEU A 235 10.00 -3.28 -27.22
N PHE A 236 8.77 -3.50 -26.76
CA PHE A 236 7.67 -3.91 -27.61
C PHE A 236 7.36 -2.86 -28.68
N ASN A 237 7.30 -1.59 -28.29
CA ASN A 237 7.04 -0.51 -29.23
C ASN A 237 8.16 -0.29 -30.27
N SER A 238 9.39 -0.73 -29.99
CA SER A 238 10.55 -0.54 -30.86
C SER A 238 10.85 -1.74 -31.76
N GLY A 239 10.13 -2.86 -31.66
CA GLY A 239 10.38 -4.06 -32.45
C GLY A 239 11.75 -4.69 -32.15
N SER A 240 12.13 -4.80 -30.90
CA SER A 240 13.47 -5.19 -30.44
C SER A 240 13.81 -6.64 -30.75
N ASN A 241 15.09 -6.90 -31.04
CA ASN A 241 15.63 -8.24 -31.24
C ASN A 241 16.04 -8.92 -29.92
N GLU A 242 16.35 -10.22 -29.96
CA GLU A 242 16.68 -11.00 -28.75
C GLU A 242 17.90 -10.45 -27.97
N SER A 243 18.90 -9.92 -28.65
CA SER A 243 20.08 -9.35 -27.97
C SER A 243 19.71 -8.08 -27.17
N GLN A 244 18.83 -7.25 -27.70
CA GLN A 244 18.32 -6.07 -26.98
C GLN A 244 17.49 -6.48 -25.76
N ILE A 245 16.71 -7.56 -25.85
CA ILE A 245 15.94 -8.09 -24.72
C ILE A 245 16.85 -8.62 -23.61
N VAL A 246 17.90 -9.38 -23.95
CA VAL A 246 18.89 -9.84 -22.97
C VAL A 246 19.63 -8.66 -22.32
N TYR A 247 19.97 -7.63 -23.12
CA TYR A 247 20.59 -6.42 -22.60
C TYR A 247 19.68 -5.68 -21.61
N ALA A 248 18.40 -5.54 -21.98
CA ALA A 248 17.38 -4.95 -21.10
C ALA A 248 17.17 -5.74 -19.81
N LEU A 249 17.26 -7.08 -19.88
CA LEU A 249 17.18 -7.93 -18.69
C LEU A 249 18.35 -7.66 -17.72
N VAL A 250 19.57 -7.56 -18.23
CA VAL A 250 20.74 -7.23 -17.41
C VAL A 250 20.60 -5.87 -16.76
N ILE A 251 20.14 -4.87 -17.50
CA ILE A 251 19.89 -3.54 -16.97
C ILE A 251 18.80 -3.57 -15.89
N SER A 252 17.69 -4.26 -16.14
CA SER A 252 16.57 -4.34 -15.19
C SER A 252 16.99 -4.97 -13.86
N ILE A 253 17.75 -6.06 -13.91
CA ILE A 253 18.31 -6.69 -12.71
C ILE A 253 19.23 -5.69 -11.99
N SER A 254 20.13 -5.02 -12.72
CA SER A 254 21.10 -4.09 -12.14
C SER A 254 20.41 -2.90 -11.47
N VAL A 255 19.41 -2.29 -12.12
CA VAL A 255 18.64 -1.16 -11.56
C VAL A 255 17.86 -1.60 -10.34
N SER A 256 17.22 -2.79 -10.37
CA SER A 256 16.51 -3.33 -9.22
C SER A 256 17.43 -3.53 -8.01
N LEU A 257 18.56 -4.19 -8.19
CA LEU A 257 19.52 -4.44 -7.11
C LEU A 257 20.09 -3.13 -6.56
N LEU A 258 20.48 -2.20 -7.42
CA LEU A 258 21.01 -0.89 -7.00
C LEU A 258 19.96 -0.12 -6.21
N SER A 259 18.72 -0.05 -6.70
CA SER A 259 17.62 0.62 -6.01
C SER A 259 17.35 0.00 -4.65
N LEU A 260 17.36 -1.32 -4.53
CA LEU A 260 17.18 -2.03 -3.26
C LEU A 260 18.28 -1.66 -2.24
N VAL A 261 19.55 -1.69 -2.67
CA VAL A 261 20.70 -1.29 -1.82
C VAL A 261 20.52 0.16 -1.36
N MET A 262 20.17 1.07 -2.26
CA MET A 262 19.98 2.49 -1.94
C MET A 262 18.79 2.71 -1.00
N ILE A 263 17.71 1.92 -1.09
CA ILE A 263 16.61 1.94 -0.12
C ILE A 263 17.12 1.58 1.27
N PHE A 264 17.89 0.49 1.40
CA PHE A 264 18.45 0.08 2.70
C PHE A 264 19.36 1.16 3.29
N LEU A 265 20.19 1.79 2.47
CA LEU A 265 21.07 2.89 2.92
C LEU A 265 20.27 4.13 3.35
N SER A 266 19.24 4.52 2.59
CA SER A 266 18.41 5.68 2.89
C SER A 266 17.57 5.47 4.14
N VAL A 267 16.95 4.30 4.27
CA VAL A 267 16.23 3.88 5.47
C VAL A 267 17.19 3.80 6.67
N GLY A 268 18.37 3.19 6.49
CA GLY A 268 19.42 3.13 7.51
C GLY A 268 19.86 4.52 7.98
N TYR A 269 19.99 5.47 7.08
CA TYR A 269 20.29 6.87 7.42
C TYR A 269 19.18 7.50 8.27
N CYS A 270 17.92 7.30 7.91
CA CYS A 270 16.78 7.70 8.73
C CYS A 270 16.81 7.06 10.13
N PHE A 271 17.48 5.91 10.30
CA PHE A 271 17.57 5.18 11.56
C PHE A 271 18.73 5.62 12.48
N LYS A 272 19.72 6.35 11.99
CA LYS A 272 20.88 6.83 12.80
C LYS A 272 20.52 7.96 13.79
N GLY A 273 19.38 8.62 13.66
CA GLY A 273 18.95 9.65 14.61
C GLY A 273 18.22 9.05 15.81
N ASN A 274 18.64 9.39 17.01
CA ASN A 274 17.94 9.11 18.28
C ASN A 274 16.61 9.90 18.35
N ASN A 275 15.65 9.62 17.49
CA ASN A 275 14.33 10.21 17.60
C ASN A 275 13.39 9.21 18.31
N PRO A 276 13.05 9.45 19.57
CA PRO A 276 12.14 8.60 20.33
C PRO A 276 10.68 8.95 20.05
N ALA A 277 10.31 9.12 18.76
CA ALA A 277 8.89 9.28 18.45
C ALA A 277 8.07 8.05 18.86
N MET A 278 8.72 6.95 19.20
CA MET A 278 8.11 5.77 19.78
C MET A 278 8.94 5.21 20.95
N LYS A 279 8.58 5.59 22.15
CA LYS A 279 8.85 4.73 23.32
C LYS A 279 7.95 3.50 23.17
N ILE A 280 8.54 2.39 22.70
CA ILE A 280 7.87 1.09 22.72
C ILE A 280 7.86 0.64 24.18
N ASN A 281 6.73 0.79 24.83
CA ASN A 281 6.49 0.14 26.11
C ASN A 281 6.22 -1.34 25.77
N ARG A 282 7.24 -2.19 25.93
CA ARG A 282 7.14 -3.63 25.66
C ARG A 282 6.28 -4.27 26.75
N ASN A 283 4.97 -4.15 26.64
CA ASN A 283 4.10 -5.04 27.38
C ASN A 283 4.24 -6.45 26.80
N LYS A 284 4.28 -7.47 27.68
CA LYS A 284 4.23 -8.86 27.23
C LYS A 284 2.95 -9.03 26.41
N SER A 285 3.08 -9.58 25.20
CA SER A 285 1.94 -9.90 24.33
C SER A 285 0.96 -10.80 25.10
N GLY A 286 -0.26 -10.35 25.29
CA GLY A 286 -1.30 -11.16 25.90
C GLY A 286 -1.82 -12.22 24.93
N PHE A 287 -2.56 -13.21 25.43
CA PHE A 287 -3.17 -14.26 24.61
C PHE A 287 -4.03 -13.69 23.46
N MET A 288 -4.79 -12.62 23.72
CA MET A 288 -5.58 -11.93 22.69
C MET A 288 -4.73 -11.31 21.59
N ASP A 289 -3.50 -10.88 21.87
CA ASP A 289 -2.60 -10.32 20.85
C ASP A 289 -2.14 -11.39 19.88
N ILE A 290 -1.85 -12.58 20.38
CA ILE A 290 -1.45 -13.73 19.58
C ILE A 290 -2.59 -14.15 18.66
N ILE A 291 -3.82 -14.25 19.19
CA ILE A 291 -5.01 -14.58 18.40
C ILE A 291 -5.21 -13.57 17.26
N MET A 292 -5.08 -12.27 17.55
CA MET A 292 -5.24 -11.24 16.53
C MET A 292 -4.18 -11.29 15.44
N ILE A 293 -2.92 -11.48 15.81
CA ILE A 293 -1.83 -11.62 14.84
C ILE A 293 -2.09 -12.82 13.93
N ILE A 294 -2.50 -13.95 14.50
CA ILE A 294 -2.86 -15.16 13.76
C ILE A 294 -4.05 -14.87 12.85
N PHE A 295 -5.09 -14.22 13.33
CA PHE A 295 -6.28 -13.87 12.55
C PHE A 295 -5.91 -13.00 11.33
N PHE A 296 -5.17 -11.90 11.52
CA PHE A 296 -4.77 -11.04 10.41
C PHE A 296 -3.84 -11.74 9.42
N PHE A 297 -2.93 -12.58 9.92
CA PHE A 297 -2.05 -13.36 9.05
C PHE A 297 -2.84 -14.36 8.21
N ILE A 298 -3.74 -15.16 8.83
CA ILE A 298 -4.58 -16.12 8.12
C ILE A 298 -5.51 -15.40 7.14
N SER A 299 -6.14 -14.29 7.54
CA SER A 299 -6.98 -13.48 6.65
C SER A 299 -6.22 -13.05 5.40
N ALA A 300 -5.03 -12.49 5.57
CA ALA A 300 -4.21 -12.06 4.44
C ALA A 300 -3.81 -13.23 3.53
N VAL A 301 -3.39 -14.36 4.12
CA VAL A 301 -3.02 -15.57 3.37
C VAL A 301 -4.21 -16.12 2.58
N LEU A 302 -5.39 -16.17 3.17
CA LEU A 302 -6.61 -16.62 2.47
C LEU A 302 -6.95 -15.71 1.30
N MET A 303 -6.84 -14.36 1.45
CA MET A 303 -7.04 -13.44 0.33
C MET A 303 -6.03 -13.64 -0.79
N ILE A 304 -4.77 -13.88 -0.43
CA ILE A 304 -3.73 -14.21 -1.42
C ILE A 304 -4.09 -15.48 -2.19
N LEU A 305 -4.48 -16.55 -1.47
CA LEU A 305 -4.85 -17.82 -2.09
C LEU A 305 -6.06 -17.68 -3.01
N LEU A 306 -7.11 -16.96 -2.58
CA LEU A 306 -8.29 -16.72 -3.41
C LEU A 306 -7.94 -15.99 -4.70
N LYS A 307 -7.03 -15.02 -4.66
CA LYS A 307 -6.59 -14.27 -5.84
C LYS A 307 -5.71 -15.08 -6.79
N ILE A 308 -4.92 -16.01 -6.26
CA ILE A 308 -4.11 -16.92 -7.08
C ILE A 308 -5.01 -17.96 -7.76
N THR A 309 -6.04 -18.46 -7.07
CA THR A 309 -6.93 -19.51 -7.60
C THR A 309 -8.00 -18.96 -8.55
N ASN A 310 -8.37 -17.68 -8.42
CA ASN A 310 -9.39 -17.03 -9.24
C ASN A 310 -8.86 -15.69 -9.82
N PRO A 311 -7.91 -15.73 -10.76
CA PRO A 311 -7.31 -14.50 -11.32
C PRO A 311 -8.28 -13.62 -12.11
N GLY A 312 -9.48 -14.12 -12.46
CA GLY A 312 -10.53 -13.37 -13.17
C GLY A 312 -11.65 -12.83 -12.28
N ALA A 313 -11.59 -13.03 -10.97
CA ALA A 313 -12.60 -12.51 -10.02
C ALA A 313 -12.17 -11.17 -9.36
N ALA A 314 -11.14 -10.52 -9.89
CA ALA A 314 -10.56 -9.29 -9.36
C ALA A 314 -10.77 -8.13 -10.33
#